data_cbcbc0ecc88d633701098128448d3db7
#
_entry.id   cbcbc0ecc88d633701098128448d3db7
#
_cell.length_a   1.000
_cell.length_b   1.000
_cell.length_c   1.000
_cell.angle_alpha   90.00
_cell.angle_beta   90.00
_cell.angle_gamma   90.00
#
_symmetry.space_group_name_H-M   'P 1'
#
loop_
_entity.id
_entity.type
_entity.pdbx_description
1 polymer ?
#
loop_
_entity_poly.entity_id
_entity_poly.type
_entity_poly.pdbx_seq_one_letter_code
_entity_poly.pdbx_strand_id
1 'polypeptide(L)'
;MSRQQQDRGEVSAQVVLVTPVIILLLVIAIQAGLYFHTSSIAGAAAAEGAAAASVVRASREVTAWRGQQAAQNLVIEAGGRTTSAAVVAVNTATVAITVVVRVPRIIPFFPSSVRRTVIEPRERFTTELAR
;
A
#
# COMPACT_ATOMS: atom_id res chain seq x y z
N MET A 1 51.95 24.28 23.16
CA MET A 1 50.47 24.21 23.30
C MET A 1 49.94 23.78 21.96
N SER A 2 49.57 22.83 21.86
CA SER A 2 49.31 21.44 21.67
C SER A 2 48.26 21.25 20.57
N ARG A 3 48.74 20.69 19.45
CA ARG A 3 47.93 20.23 18.32
C ARG A 3 46.71 19.36 18.75
N GLN A 4 46.82 18.67 19.88
CA GLN A 4 45.77 17.83 20.47
C GLN A 4 44.49 18.61 20.89
N GLN A 5 44.55 19.93 21.15
CA GLN A 5 43.41 20.73 21.53
C GLN A 5 42.61 21.22 20.29
N GLN A 6 43.32 21.38 19.16
CA GLN A 6 42.73 21.76 17.88
C GLN A 6 41.93 20.59 17.28
N ASP A 7 42.48 19.36 17.36
CA ASP A 7 41.81 18.14 16.85
C ASP A 7 40.51 17.82 17.59
N ARG A 8 40.40 18.12 18.90
CA ARG A 8 39.17 17.91 19.67
C ARG A 8 38.04 18.88 19.30
N GLY A 9 38.38 20.10 18.95
CA GLY A 9 37.38 21.10 18.49
C GLY A 9 36.84 20.78 17.09
N GLU A 10 37.73 20.29 16.23
CA GLU A 10 37.37 19.95 14.84
C GLU A 10 36.47 18.71 14.77
N VAL A 11 36.75 17.66 15.54
CA VAL A 11 35.90 16.47 15.66
C VAL A 11 34.54 16.82 16.25
N SER A 12 34.46 17.71 17.25
CA SER A 12 33.16 18.15 17.82
C SER A 12 32.31 18.91 16.80
N ALA A 13 32.90 19.82 16.02
CA ALA A 13 32.20 20.55 14.98
C ALA A 13 31.68 19.63 13.86
N GLN A 14 32.46 18.65 13.48
CA GLN A 14 32.11 17.66 12.47
C GLN A 14 30.94 16.78 12.93
N VAL A 15 30.92 16.31 14.18
CA VAL A 15 29.81 15.53 14.76
C VAL A 15 28.53 16.35 14.80
N VAL A 16 28.58 17.62 15.17
CA VAL A 16 27.40 18.50 15.22
C VAL A 16 26.78 18.68 13.85
N LEU A 17 27.57 18.75 12.77
CA LEU A 17 27.07 18.88 11.39
C LEU A 17 26.57 17.55 10.84
N VAL A 18 27.21 16.43 11.13
CA VAL A 18 26.87 15.11 10.58
C VAL A 18 25.64 14.50 11.27
N THR A 19 25.47 14.72 12.58
CA THR A 19 24.36 14.15 13.35
C THR A 19 22.98 14.48 12.77
N PRO A 20 22.63 15.73 12.47
CA PRO A 20 21.32 16.05 11.92
C PRO A 20 21.10 15.43 10.53
N VAL A 21 22.15 15.27 9.74
CA VAL A 21 22.08 14.60 8.42
C VAL A 21 21.78 13.11 8.58
N ILE A 22 22.43 12.43 9.52
CA ILE A 22 22.16 11.02 9.82
C ILE A 22 20.71 10.84 10.30
N ILE A 23 20.23 11.70 11.20
CA ILE A 23 18.85 11.65 11.70
C ILE A 23 17.86 11.87 10.56
N LEU A 24 18.11 12.83 9.68
CA LEU A 24 17.27 13.09 8.52
C LEU A 24 17.20 11.86 7.59
N LEU A 25 18.33 11.24 7.28
CA LEU A 25 18.39 10.04 6.46
C LEU A 25 17.64 8.87 7.10
N LEU A 26 17.75 8.70 8.42
CA LEU A 26 17.01 7.69 9.15
C LEU A 26 15.50 7.90 9.06
N VAL A 27 15.03 9.13 9.24
CA VAL A 27 13.60 9.47 9.14
C VAL A 27 13.07 9.24 7.71
N ILE A 28 13.86 9.58 6.69
CA ILE A 28 13.51 9.30 5.29
C ILE A 28 13.43 7.79 5.05
N ALA A 29 14.37 7.01 5.55
CA ALA A 29 14.37 5.54 5.40
C ALA A 29 13.14 4.91 6.07
N ILE A 30 12.79 5.34 7.28
CA ILE A 30 11.58 4.88 7.97
C ILE A 30 10.32 5.24 7.16
N GLN A 31 10.22 6.48 6.67
CA GLN A 31 9.07 6.91 5.88
C GLN A 31 8.93 6.12 4.58
N ALA A 32 10.04 5.82 3.91
CA ALA A 32 10.04 4.97 2.71
C ALA A 32 9.56 3.54 3.05
N GLY A 33 10.05 2.97 4.16
CA GLY A 33 9.60 1.66 4.64
C GLY A 33 8.09 1.60 4.89
N LEU A 34 7.54 2.62 5.56
CA LEU A 34 6.09 2.74 5.80
C LEU A 34 5.29 2.84 4.49
N TYR A 35 5.81 3.58 3.52
CA TYR A 35 5.18 3.71 2.21
C TYR A 35 5.16 2.36 1.46
N PHE A 36 6.28 1.65 1.39
CA PHE A 36 6.36 0.35 0.73
C PHE A 36 5.50 -0.70 1.43
N HIS A 37 5.50 -0.74 2.75
CA HIS A 37 4.64 -1.64 3.53
C HIS A 37 3.16 -1.38 3.24
N THR A 38 2.72 -0.11 3.29
CA THR A 38 1.33 0.25 2.97
C THR A 38 0.98 -0.07 1.52
N SER A 39 1.93 0.10 0.58
CA SER A 39 1.75 -0.25 -0.83
C SER A 39 1.55 -1.75 -1.01
N SER A 40 2.27 -2.59 -0.26
CA SER A 40 2.10 -4.04 -0.27
C SER A 40 0.72 -4.45 0.26
N ILE A 41 0.26 -3.86 1.38
CA ILE A 41 -1.09 -4.09 1.93
C ILE A 41 -2.16 -3.72 0.90
N ALA A 42 -2.04 -2.54 0.27
CA ALA A 42 -3.02 -2.10 -0.73
C ALA A 42 -3.07 -3.03 -1.95
N GLY A 43 -1.92 -3.53 -2.39
CA GLY A 43 -1.82 -4.49 -3.49
C GLY A 43 -2.45 -5.83 -3.15
N ALA A 44 -2.13 -6.40 -1.97
CA ALA A 44 -2.70 -7.64 -1.48
C ALA A 44 -4.22 -7.54 -1.30
N ALA A 45 -4.71 -6.43 -0.72
CA ALA A 45 -6.14 -6.20 -0.53
C ALA A 45 -6.90 -6.08 -1.85
N ALA A 46 -6.32 -5.39 -2.85
CA ALA A 46 -6.91 -5.30 -4.18
C ALA A 46 -6.97 -6.66 -4.88
N ALA A 47 -5.92 -7.49 -4.73
CA ALA A 47 -5.88 -8.85 -5.30
C ALA A 47 -6.90 -9.77 -4.62
N GLU A 48 -6.97 -9.77 -3.27
CA GLU A 48 -7.95 -10.56 -2.52
C GLU A 48 -9.37 -10.18 -2.89
N GLY A 49 -9.66 -8.88 -2.95
CA GLY A 49 -10.96 -8.39 -3.37
C GLY A 49 -11.32 -8.80 -4.80
N ALA A 50 -10.36 -8.73 -5.72
CA ALA A 50 -10.57 -9.13 -7.12
C ALA A 50 -10.80 -10.64 -7.23
N ALA A 51 -10.03 -11.45 -6.53
CA ALA A 51 -10.22 -12.90 -6.46
C ALA A 51 -11.59 -13.26 -5.90
N ALA A 52 -11.99 -12.67 -4.76
CA ALA A 52 -13.29 -12.90 -4.16
C ALA A 52 -14.47 -12.52 -5.06
N ALA A 53 -14.31 -11.47 -5.88
CA ALA A 53 -15.30 -11.02 -6.83
C ALA A 53 -15.35 -11.87 -8.11
N SER A 54 -14.21 -12.41 -8.57
CA SER A 54 -14.11 -13.14 -9.84
C SER A 54 -14.92 -14.45 -9.84
N VAL A 55 -14.98 -15.13 -8.69
CA VAL A 55 -15.59 -16.47 -8.49
C VAL A 55 -17.12 -16.40 -8.40
N VAL A 56 -17.70 -15.22 -8.14
CA VAL A 56 -19.13 -15.09 -7.84
C VAL A 56 -19.97 -15.03 -9.10
N ARG A 57 -20.84 -16.02 -9.30
CA ARG A 57 -21.92 -16.03 -10.31
C ARG A 57 -23.17 -15.32 -9.79
N ALA A 58 -23.06 -14.08 -9.41
CA ALA A 58 -24.17 -13.30 -8.89
C ALA A 58 -24.36 -12.02 -9.69
N SER A 59 -25.34 -11.22 -9.29
CA SER A 59 -25.54 -9.88 -9.86
C SER A 59 -24.27 -9.03 -9.67
N ARG A 60 -24.14 -7.99 -10.49
CA ARG A 60 -23.00 -7.05 -10.39
C ARG A 60 -22.86 -6.45 -8.99
N GLU A 61 -23.99 -6.17 -8.34
CA GLU A 61 -24.03 -5.58 -6.99
C GLU A 61 -23.48 -6.52 -5.93
N VAL A 62 -23.91 -7.80 -5.94
CA VAL A 62 -23.41 -8.80 -5.00
C VAL A 62 -21.93 -9.09 -5.23
N THR A 63 -21.50 -9.16 -6.49
CA THR A 63 -20.10 -9.31 -6.88
C THR A 63 -19.24 -8.15 -6.36
N ALA A 64 -19.72 -6.91 -6.59
CA ALA A 64 -19.02 -5.71 -6.13
C ALA A 64 -18.93 -5.66 -4.61
N TRP A 65 -20.04 -5.94 -3.91
CA TRP A 65 -20.08 -5.96 -2.46
C TRP A 65 -19.09 -6.97 -1.85
N ARG A 66 -19.05 -8.20 -2.38
CA ARG A 66 -18.10 -9.23 -1.88
C ARG A 66 -16.65 -8.83 -2.09
N GLY A 67 -16.30 -8.32 -3.26
CA GLY A 67 -14.95 -7.85 -3.54
C GLY A 67 -14.55 -6.68 -2.62
N GLN A 68 -15.48 -5.76 -2.39
CA GLN A 68 -15.26 -4.64 -1.48
C GLN A 68 -15.04 -5.10 -0.03
N GLN A 69 -15.86 -6.04 0.46
CA GLN A 69 -15.74 -6.58 1.81
C GLN A 69 -14.40 -7.33 1.99
N ALA A 70 -14.03 -8.20 1.06
CA ALA A 70 -12.77 -8.95 1.14
C ALA A 70 -11.56 -8.01 1.17
N ALA A 71 -11.54 -7.00 0.29
CA ALA A 71 -10.48 -6.00 0.25
C ALA A 71 -10.38 -5.20 1.55
N GLN A 72 -11.51 -4.76 2.10
CA GLN A 72 -11.54 -3.98 3.36
C GLN A 72 -11.10 -4.81 4.56
N ASN A 73 -11.57 -6.06 4.67
CA ASN A 73 -11.20 -6.96 5.75
C ASN A 73 -9.69 -7.18 5.78
N LEU A 74 -9.06 -7.44 4.63
CA LEU A 74 -7.62 -7.63 4.56
C LEU A 74 -6.85 -6.38 5.00
N VAL A 75 -7.29 -5.18 4.62
CA VAL A 75 -6.64 -3.94 5.08
C VAL A 75 -6.73 -3.80 6.59
N ILE A 76 -7.89 -4.12 7.19
CA ILE A 76 -8.10 -4.03 8.65
C ILE A 76 -7.25 -5.08 9.36
N GLU A 77 -7.25 -6.33 8.91
CA GLU A 77 -6.45 -7.42 9.47
C GLU A 77 -4.94 -7.13 9.42
N ALA A 78 -4.49 -6.49 8.33
CA ALA A 78 -3.10 -6.04 8.21
C ALA A 78 -2.76 -4.77 9.03
N GLY A 79 -3.70 -4.26 9.84
CA GLY A 79 -3.51 -3.07 10.66
C GLY A 79 -3.53 -1.75 9.87
N GLY A 80 -3.93 -1.79 8.60
CA GLY A 80 -4.07 -0.62 7.74
C GLY A 80 -5.36 0.16 7.98
N ARG A 81 -5.44 1.34 7.34
CA ARG A 81 -6.67 2.15 7.31
C ARG A 81 -6.95 2.57 5.88
N THR A 82 -8.15 2.30 5.39
CA THR A 82 -8.60 2.80 4.10
C THR A 82 -8.92 4.29 4.18
N THR A 83 -8.64 5.02 3.12
CA THR A 83 -9.04 6.44 2.99
C THR A 83 -10.48 6.55 2.48
N SER A 84 -10.90 5.57 1.67
CA SER A 84 -12.24 5.45 1.10
C SER A 84 -12.60 3.97 0.94
N ALA A 85 -13.87 3.67 0.75
CA ALA A 85 -14.31 2.34 0.37
C ALA A 85 -13.60 1.87 -0.91
N ALA A 86 -13.31 0.57 -1.00
CA ALA A 86 -12.76 0.00 -2.21
C ALA A 86 -13.73 0.20 -3.38
N VAL A 87 -13.24 0.67 -4.51
CA VAL A 87 -14.03 0.86 -5.72
C VAL A 87 -13.95 -0.40 -6.56
N VAL A 88 -15.09 -0.99 -6.88
CA VAL A 88 -15.19 -2.21 -7.67
C VAL A 88 -15.89 -1.89 -8.99
N ALA A 89 -15.19 -2.12 -10.09
CA ALA A 89 -15.74 -2.03 -11.45
C ALA A 89 -15.93 -3.45 -12.00
N VAL A 90 -17.20 -3.84 -12.18
CA VAL A 90 -17.57 -5.17 -12.71
C VAL A 90 -17.98 -5.04 -14.16
N ASN A 91 -17.20 -5.62 -15.05
CA ASN A 91 -17.50 -5.75 -16.47
C ASN A 91 -17.98 -7.18 -16.79
N THR A 92 -18.35 -7.43 -18.05
CA THR A 92 -18.77 -8.77 -18.50
C THR A 92 -17.65 -9.80 -18.45
N ALA A 93 -16.40 -9.37 -18.65
CA ALA A 93 -15.22 -10.24 -18.75
C ALA A 93 -14.22 -10.06 -17.62
N THR A 94 -14.26 -8.93 -16.90
CA THR A 94 -13.25 -8.58 -15.88
C THR A 94 -13.87 -7.93 -14.66
N VAL A 95 -13.19 -8.07 -13.54
CA VAL A 95 -13.43 -7.31 -12.31
C VAL A 95 -12.19 -6.51 -12.01
N ALA A 96 -12.33 -5.21 -11.83
CA ALA A 96 -11.25 -4.32 -11.39
C ALA A 96 -11.55 -3.79 -9.98
N ILE A 97 -10.60 -3.93 -9.09
CA ILE A 97 -10.71 -3.42 -7.71
C ILE A 97 -9.60 -2.42 -7.45
N THR A 98 -10.00 -1.24 -7.00
CA THR A 98 -9.10 -0.18 -6.57
C THR A 98 -9.22 0.03 -5.08
N VAL A 99 -8.10 -0.10 -4.38
CA VAL A 99 -8.00 0.13 -2.93
C VAL A 99 -7.09 1.33 -2.68
N VAL A 100 -7.50 2.21 -1.77
CA VAL A 100 -6.72 3.36 -1.33
C VAL A 100 -6.47 3.25 0.17
N VAL A 101 -5.21 3.03 0.55
CA VAL A 101 -4.79 2.86 1.94
C VAL A 101 -4.00 4.09 2.40
N ARG A 102 -4.26 4.52 3.61
CA ARG A 102 -3.57 5.66 4.23
C ARG A 102 -2.16 5.25 4.66
N VAL A 103 -1.18 6.07 4.30
CA VAL A 103 0.21 5.93 4.76
C VAL A 103 0.39 6.73 6.05
N PRO A 104 0.88 6.12 7.14
CA PRO A 104 1.34 6.88 8.31
C PRO A 104 2.44 7.86 7.92
N ARG A 105 2.29 9.14 8.25
CA ARG A 105 3.24 10.18 7.88
C ARG A 105 4.03 10.65 9.08
N ILE A 106 5.34 10.58 8.98
CA ILE A 106 6.30 11.25 9.87
C ILE A 106 6.75 12.55 9.21
N ILE A 107 6.91 12.53 7.88
CA ILE A 107 7.34 13.69 7.07
C ILE A 107 6.10 14.32 6.42
N PRO A 108 5.80 15.62 6.63
CA PRO A 108 4.57 16.25 6.16
C PRO A 108 4.44 16.31 4.63
N PHE A 109 5.54 16.36 3.89
CA PHE A 109 5.56 16.47 2.42
C PHE A 109 5.46 15.11 1.70
N PHE A 110 5.42 13.99 2.42
CA PHE A 110 5.32 12.67 1.82
C PHE A 110 3.86 12.34 1.43
N PRO A 111 3.64 11.46 0.42
CA PRO A 111 2.30 11.00 0.05
C PRO A 111 1.54 10.43 1.25
N SER A 112 0.28 10.82 1.41
CA SER A 112 -0.56 10.40 2.55
C SER A 112 -1.36 9.13 2.28
N SER A 113 -1.35 8.64 1.05
CA SER A 113 -2.10 7.46 0.64
C SER A 113 -1.44 6.76 -0.54
N VAL A 114 -1.68 5.47 -0.64
CA VAL A 114 -1.30 4.63 -1.78
C VAL A 114 -2.55 4.08 -2.41
N ARG A 115 -2.61 4.14 -3.74
CA ARG A 115 -3.67 3.53 -4.56
C ARG A 115 -3.11 2.33 -5.31
N ARG A 116 -3.83 1.21 -5.26
CA ARG A 116 -3.54 0.01 -6.05
C ARG A 116 -4.81 -0.47 -6.73
N THR A 117 -4.66 -0.89 -7.98
CA THR A 117 -5.74 -1.48 -8.78
C THR A 117 -5.29 -2.83 -9.30
N VAL A 118 -6.12 -3.83 -9.11
CA VAL A 118 -5.93 -5.18 -9.66
C VAL A 118 -7.12 -5.50 -10.55
N ILE A 119 -6.85 -6.11 -11.68
CA ILE A 119 -7.85 -6.54 -12.66
C ILE A 119 -7.75 -8.04 -12.80
N GLU A 120 -8.85 -8.74 -12.50
CA GLU A 120 -8.96 -10.19 -12.64
C GLU A 120 -9.97 -10.55 -13.72
N PRO A 121 -9.72 -11.56 -14.55
CA PRO A 121 -10.71 -12.07 -15.47
C PRO A 121 -11.84 -12.78 -14.69
N ARG A 122 -13.08 -12.58 -15.11
CA ARG A 122 -14.19 -13.37 -14.58
C ARG A 122 -14.17 -14.76 -15.20
N GLU A 123 -14.26 -15.79 -14.36
CA GLU A 123 -14.38 -17.17 -14.84
C GLU A 123 -15.67 -17.33 -15.66
N ARG A 124 -15.50 -17.51 -16.95
CA ARG A 124 -16.56 -17.97 -17.86
C ARG A 124 -16.34 -19.46 -18.06
N PHE A 125 -17.14 -20.29 -17.39
CA PHE A 125 -17.29 -21.65 -17.84
C PHE A 125 -18.04 -21.64 -19.16
N THR A 126 -17.35 -21.75 -20.26
CA THR A 126 -17.94 -22.23 -21.50
C THR A 126 -18.34 -23.68 -21.21
N THR A 127 -19.63 -23.91 -21.08
CA THR A 127 -20.17 -25.27 -21.14
C THR A 127 -19.85 -25.77 -22.54
N GLU A 128 -18.80 -26.54 -22.66
CA GLU A 128 -18.52 -27.31 -23.85
C GLU A 128 -19.54 -28.46 -23.89
N LEU A 129 -20.76 -28.10 -24.25
CA LEU A 129 -21.82 -29.04 -24.65
C LEU A 129 -21.82 -29.04 -26.16
N ALA A 130 -21.04 -29.95 -26.73
CA ALA A 130 -21.35 -30.53 -28.03
C ALA A 130 -20.28 -31.50 -28.45
N ARG A 131 -20.41 -32.78 -28.05
CA ARG A 131 -20.20 -33.89 -28.97
C ARG A 131 -20.91 -35.14 -28.43
#